data_5d9c580fb3da8a5eb030af1baac7c526
#
_entry.id   5d9c580fb3da8a5eb030af1baac7c526
#
_cell.length_a   1.000
_cell.length_b   1.000
_cell.length_c   1.000
_cell.angle_alpha   90.00
_cell.angle_beta   90.00
_cell.angle_gamma   90.00
#
_symmetry.space_group_name_H-M   'P 1'
#
loop_
_entity.id
_entity.type
_entity.pdbx_description
1 polymer ?
#
loop_
_entity_poly.entity_id
_entity_poly.type
_entity_poly.pdbx_seq_one_letter_code
_entity_poly.pdbx_strand_id
1 'polypeptide(L)'
;MSENEHHTLILTDANILIDYASCGMEVLALVSEHLAPVVVPDVILQEVRRLTQEQIEEAGITVVETPLDLLSPDPLVSKRLSTQDRVCLEMASTNGWTCATNDRVLRNACQVRGVPLVWGLELMVELVDRRVLPEKKARNVGKKMHQVNPRSITEQVLTDFLARLIR
;
A
#
# COMPACT_ATOMS: atom_id res chain seq x y z
N MET A 1 -0.77 24.37 -8.10
CA MET A 1 -0.75 23.92 -6.69
C MET A 1 -1.17 22.46 -6.68
N SER A 2 -0.27 21.55 -6.39
CA SER A 2 -0.68 20.20 -6.07
C SER A 2 -1.42 20.28 -4.74
N GLU A 3 -2.70 20.01 -4.76
CA GLU A 3 -3.45 19.75 -3.53
C GLU A 3 -2.69 18.65 -2.82
N ASN A 4 -2.10 18.94 -1.66
CA ASN A 4 -1.58 17.93 -0.77
C ASN A 4 -2.77 17.04 -0.43
N GLU A 5 -2.87 15.88 -1.08
CA GLU A 5 -3.83 14.87 -0.67
C GLU A 5 -3.46 14.48 0.77
N HIS A 6 -4.22 15.02 1.71
CA HIS A 6 -4.07 14.64 3.11
C HIS A 6 -4.75 13.30 3.31
N HIS A 7 -3.96 12.24 3.25
CA HIS A 7 -4.45 10.93 3.68
C HIS A 7 -4.79 10.98 5.17
N THR A 8 -5.98 10.55 5.54
CA THR A 8 -6.37 10.42 6.96
C THR A 8 -5.62 9.26 7.61
N LEU A 9 -5.54 8.15 6.89
CA LEU A 9 -4.84 6.94 7.27
C LEU A 9 -4.65 6.09 6.01
N ILE A 10 -3.55 5.37 5.93
CA ILE A 10 -3.23 4.53 4.76
C ILE A 10 -3.33 3.06 5.17
N LEU A 11 -4.25 2.32 4.55
CA LEU A 11 -4.37 0.88 4.70
C LEU A 11 -3.62 0.20 3.56
N THR A 12 -2.67 -0.68 3.88
CA THR A 12 -1.92 -1.44 2.89
C THR A 12 -2.51 -2.83 2.69
N ASP A 13 -2.49 -3.31 1.44
CA ASP A 13 -2.70 -4.71 1.14
C ASP A 13 -1.42 -5.54 1.38
N ALA A 14 -1.52 -6.87 1.24
CA ALA A 14 -0.39 -7.76 1.46
C ALA A 14 0.75 -7.52 0.46
N ASN A 15 0.43 -7.22 -0.81
CA ASN A 15 1.44 -7.06 -1.87
C ASN A 15 2.32 -5.83 -1.64
N ILE A 16 1.73 -4.70 -1.26
CA ILE A 16 2.49 -3.49 -0.91
C ILE A 16 3.44 -3.80 0.25
N LEU A 17 2.96 -4.46 1.29
CA LEU A 17 3.75 -4.80 2.46
C LEU A 17 4.90 -5.74 2.10
N ILE A 18 4.65 -6.76 1.27
CA ILE A 18 5.66 -7.71 0.80
C ILE A 18 6.73 -7.00 -0.04
N ASP A 19 6.34 -6.14 -0.96
CA ASP A 19 7.27 -5.42 -1.83
C ASP A 19 8.22 -4.53 -1.00
N TYR A 20 7.70 -3.76 -0.05
CA TYR A 20 8.52 -2.93 0.82
C TYR A 20 9.34 -3.74 1.82
N ALA A 21 8.82 -4.83 2.35
CA ALA A 21 9.57 -5.73 3.22
C ALA A 21 10.82 -6.30 2.54
N SER A 22 10.70 -6.59 1.23
CA SER A 22 11.80 -7.14 0.43
C SER A 22 12.80 -6.08 -0.05
N CYS A 23 12.36 -4.83 -0.22
CA CYS A 23 13.14 -3.81 -0.93
C CYS A 23 13.51 -2.59 -0.09
N GLY A 24 12.76 -2.29 0.97
CA GLY A 24 13.02 -1.10 1.79
C GLY A 24 11.91 -0.84 2.80
N MET A 25 11.83 -1.64 3.84
CA MET A 25 10.81 -1.50 4.90
C MET A 25 10.87 -0.14 5.60
N GLU A 26 12.06 0.46 5.66
CA GLU A 26 12.26 1.79 6.21
C GLU A 26 11.47 2.88 5.49
N VAL A 27 11.12 2.66 4.21
CA VAL A 27 10.28 3.60 3.46
C VAL A 27 8.85 3.63 4.01
N LEU A 28 8.27 2.48 4.35
CA LEU A 28 6.95 2.44 4.99
C LEU A 28 6.95 3.09 6.37
N ALA A 29 8.04 2.98 7.12
CA ALA A 29 8.19 3.70 8.37
C ALA A 29 8.14 5.22 8.16
N LEU A 30 8.81 5.72 7.12
CA LEU A 30 8.76 7.13 6.74
C LEU A 30 7.35 7.56 6.28
N VAL A 31 6.66 6.70 5.55
CA VAL A 31 5.25 6.95 5.16
C VAL A 31 4.38 7.13 6.40
N SER A 32 4.49 6.22 7.36
CA SER A 32 3.71 6.26 8.59
C SER A 32 3.99 7.50 9.42
N GLU A 33 5.24 7.95 9.44
CA GLU A 33 5.67 9.13 10.20
C GLU A 33 5.32 10.45 9.52
N HIS A 34 5.47 10.53 8.20
CA HIS A 34 5.46 11.81 7.47
C HIS A 34 4.24 12.03 6.55
N LEU A 35 3.59 10.98 6.08
CA LEU A 35 2.40 11.11 5.21
C LEU A 35 1.12 10.90 6.00
N ALA A 36 0.91 9.70 6.53
CA ALA A 36 -0.22 9.35 7.38
C ALA A 36 0.07 8.02 8.07
N PRO A 37 -0.55 7.76 9.24
CA PRO A 37 -0.41 6.47 9.89
C PRO A 37 -0.74 5.32 8.93
N VAL A 38 0.14 4.32 8.87
CA VAL A 38 -0.05 3.12 8.05
C VAL A 38 -0.62 2.01 8.92
N VAL A 39 -1.68 1.38 8.44
CA VAL A 39 -2.32 0.25 9.11
C VAL A 39 -2.39 -0.94 8.18
N VAL A 40 -2.41 -2.12 8.77
CA VAL A 40 -2.63 -3.39 8.08
C VAL A 40 -3.62 -4.23 8.87
N PRO A 41 -4.67 -4.76 8.23
CA PRO A 41 -5.56 -5.71 8.89
C PRO A 41 -4.82 -6.99 9.30
N ASP A 42 -5.13 -7.53 10.47
CA ASP A 42 -4.47 -8.72 10.99
C ASP A 42 -4.59 -9.93 10.05
N VAL A 43 -5.71 -10.09 9.35
CA VAL A 43 -5.91 -11.16 8.37
C VAL A 43 -4.92 -11.09 7.20
N ILE A 44 -4.44 -9.90 6.87
CA ILE A 44 -3.44 -9.70 5.81
C ILE A 44 -2.09 -10.27 6.21
N LEU A 45 -1.73 -10.23 7.48
CA LEU A 45 -0.46 -10.76 7.98
C LEU A 45 -0.30 -12.26 7.73
N GLN A 46 -1.40 -12.99 7.62
CA GLN A 46 -1.37 -14.43 7.32
C GLN A 46 -0.76 -14.71 5.93
N GLU A 47 -0.84 -13.77 5.00
CA GLU A 47 -0.23 -13.87 3.67
C GLU A 47 1.24 -13.43 3.65
N VAL A 48 1.67 -12.67 4.67
CA VAL A 48 3.01 -12.09 4.74
C VAL A 48 3.90 -12.94 5.63
N ARG A 49 4.37 -14.07 5.09
CA ARG A 49 5.11 -15.10 5.85
C ARG A 49 6.49 -14.64 6.34
N ARG A 50 7.07 -13.59 5.77
CA ARG A 50 8.42 -13.12 6.06
C ARG A 50 8.50 -12.09 7.18
N LEU A 51 7.36 -11.57 7.61
CA LEU A 51 7.28 -10.54 8.65
C LEU A 51 6.45 -11.04 9.83
N THR A 52 6.98 -10.81 11.02
CA THR A 52 6.21 -10.98 12.25
C THR A 52 5.43 -9.69 12.56
N GLN A 53 4.37 -9.80 13.36
CA GLN A 53 3.64 -8.61 13.83
C GLN A 53 4.58 -7.63 14.54
N GLU A 54 5.52 -8.13 15.33
CA GLU A 54 6.51 -7.31 16.04
C GLU A 54 7.37 -6.49 15.06
N GLN A 55 7.87 -7.10 13.99
CA GLN A 55 8.64 -6.38 12.95
C GLN A 55 7.83 -5.28 12.26
N ILE A 56 6.55 -5.52 12.04
CA ILE A 56 5.62 -4.55 11.44
C ILE A 56 5.40 -3.38 12.41
N GLU A 57 5.15 -3.67 13.66
CA GLU A 57 4.95 -2.64 14.70
C GLU A 57 6.23 -1.82 14.97
N GLU A 58 7.40 -2.46 14.93
CA GLU A 58 8.71 -1.78 15.02
C GLU A 58 8.94 -0.81 13.85
N ALA A 59 8.38 -1.10 12.68
CA ALA A 59 8.40 -0.19 11.53
C ALA A 59 7.40 0.96 11.63
N GLY A 60 6.67 1.08 12.74
CA GLY A 60 5.67 2.13 12.94
C GLY A 60 4.33 1.87 12.23
N ILE A 61 4.07 0.63 11.81
CA ILE A 61 2.82 0.22 11.17
C ILE A 61 1.92 -0.42 12.23
N THR A 62 0.68 0.01 12.30
CA THR A 62 -0.29 -0.52 13.25
C THR A 62 -1.04 -1.71 12.64
N VAL A 63 -1.07 -2.82 13.36
CA VAL A 63 -1.92 -3.95 13.02
C VAL A 63 -3.30 -3.71 13.61
N VAL A 64 -4.34 -3.74 12.77
CA VAL A 64 -5.73 -3.53 13.20
C VAL A 64 -6.52 -4.83 13.10
N GLU A 65 -7.43 -5.03 14.05
CA GLU A 65 -8.30 -6.20 14.07
C GLU A 65 -9.30 -6.14 12.93
N THR A 66 -9.43 -7.25 12.21
CA THR A 66 -10.43 -7.39 11.15
C THR A 66 -11.79 -7.71 11.77
N PRO A 67 -12.87 -6.96 11.45
CA PRO A 67 -14.21 -7.30 11.88
C PRO A 67 -14.61 -8.70 11.42
N LEU A 68 -15.20 -9.50 12.33
CA LEU A 68 -15.52 -10.91 12.08
C LEU A 68 -16.51 -11.11 10.93
N ASP A 69 -17.45 -10.18 10.74
CA ASP A 69 -18.42 -10.20 9.65
C ASP A 69 -17.76 -10.09 8.26
N LEU A 70 -16.58 -9.45 8.17
CA LEU A 70 -15.82 -9.36 6.91
C LEU A 70 -15.07 -10.65 6.56
N LEU A 71 -14.88 -11.55 7.50
CA LEU A 71 -14.20 -12.83 7.29
C LEU A 71 -15.11 -13.90 6.67
N SER A 72 -16.43 -13.69 6.73
CA SER A 72 -17.40 -14.63 6.15
C SER A 72 -17.52 -14.41 4.64
N PRO A 73 -17.57 -15.50 3.84
CA PRO A 73 -17.82 -15.37 2.40
C PRO A 73 -19.17 -14.69 2.14
N ASP A 74 -19.16 -13.63 1.35
CA ASP A 74 -20.39 -13.00 0.87
C ASP A 74 -20.69 -13.48 -0.54
N PRO A 75 -21.79 -14.25 -0.75
CA PRO A 75 -22.12 -14.76 -2.09
C PRO A 75 -22.53 -13.68 -3.09
N LEU A 76 -22.81 -12.47 -2.62
CA LEU A 76 -23.20 -11.33 -3.46
C LEU A 76 -22.00 -10.51 -3.94
N VAL A 77 -20.80 -10.72 -3.35
CA VAL A 77 -19.58 -10.03 -3.76
C VAL A 77 -18.93 -10.73 -4.93
N SER A 78 -18.37 -9.96 -5.85
CA SER A 78 -17.66 -10.47 -7.02
C SER A 78 -16.67 -11.58 -6.66
N LYS A 79 -16.76 -12.72 -7.33
CA LYS A 79 -15.83 -13.85 -7.20
C LYS A 79 -14.36 -13.51 -7.54
N ARG A 80 -14.11 -12.32 -8.12
CA ARG A 80 -12.77 -11.85 -8.49
C ARG A 80 -12.03 -11.23 -7.31
N LEU A 81 -12.75 -10.79 -6.29
CA LEU A 81 -12.17 -10.16 -5.10
C LEU A 81 -11.91 -11.24 -4.04
N SER A 82 -10.64 -11.39 -3.64
CA SER A 82 -10.29 -12.29 -2.54
C SER A 82 -10.91 -11.81 -1.22
N THR A 83 -10.98 -12.68 -0.22
CA THR A 83 -11.45 -12.28 1.11
C THR A 83 -10.59 -11.15 1.68
N GLN A 84 -9.26 -11.23 1.53
CA GLN A 84 -8.32 -10.21 1.99
C GLN A 84 -8.53 -8.88 1.28
N ASP A 85 -8.72 -8.89 -0.04
CA ASP A 85 -9.00 -7.68 -0.80
C ASP A 85 -10.33 -7.05 -0.41
N ARG A 86 -11.34 -7.88 -0.14
CA ARG A 86 -12.63 -7.42 0.36
C ARG A 86 -12.50 -6.76 1.74
N VAL A 87 -11.69 -7.33 2.63
CA VAL A 87 -11.39 -6.73 3.94
C VAL A 87 -10.77 -5.34 3.75
N CYS A 88 -9.77 -5.22 2.88
CA CYS A 88 -9.15 -3.92 2.58
C CYS A 88 -10.17 -2.91 2.05
N LEU A 89 -10.99 -3.31 1.08
CA LEU A 89 -12.02 -2.45 0.49
C LEU A 89 -13.04 -1.97 1.53
N GLU A 90 -13.61 -2.89 2.29
CA GLU A 90 -14.66 -2.58 3.26
C GLU A 90 -14.15 -1.74 4.43
N MET A 91 -12.97 -2.06 4.95
CA MET A 91 -12.38 -1.28 6.05
C MET A 91 -12.01 0.13 5.59
N ALA A 92 -11.42 0.29 4.41
CA ALA A 92 -11.10 1.60 3.87
C ALA A 92 -12.37 2.40 3.57
N SER A 93 -13.39 1.79 2.98
CA SER A 93 -14.68 2.42 2.68
C SER A 93 -15.39 2.89 3.95
N THR A 94 -15.51 2.03 4.94
CA THR A 94 -16.24 2.32 6.20
C THR A 94 -15.57 3.42 7.01
N ASN A 95 -14.24 3.47 7.02
CA ASN A 95 -13.47 4.39 7.86
C ASN A 95 -12.99 5.64 7.12
N GLY A 96 -13.21 5.75 5.83
CA GLY A 96 -12.72 6.87 5.03
C GLY A 96 -11.20 6.87 4.87
N TRP A 97 -10.58 5.69 4.86
CA TRP A 97 -9.13 5.55 4.72
C TRP A 97 -8.70 5.46 3.25
N THR A 98 -7.45 5.79 2.99
CA THR A 98 -6.82 5.56 1.69
C THR A 98 -6.34 4.12 1.59
N CYS A 99 -6.66 3.45 0.50
CA CYS A 99 -6.17 2.10 0.21
C CYS A 99 -4.91 2.17 -0.64
N ALA A 100 -3.80 1.61 -0.15
CA ALA A 100 -2.56 1.46 -0.91
C ALA A 100 -2.52 0.07 -1.53
N THR A 101 -2.60 0.00 -2.85
CA THR A 101 -2.56 -1.26 -3.59
C THR A 101 -2.09 -1.08 -5.02
N ASN A 102 -1.37 -2.08 -5.53
CA ASN A 102 -1.01 -2.20 -6.95
C ASN A 102 -1.93 -3.20 -7.68
N ASP A 103 -2.77 -3.94 -6.96
CA ASP A 103 -3.66 -4.93 -7.55
C ASP A 103 -4.78 -4.27 -8.35
N ARG A 104 -4.91 -4.67 -9.62
CA ARG A 104 -5.87 -4.07 -10.54
C ARG A 104 -7.33 -4.31 -10.12
N VAL A 105 -7.64 -5.51 -9.63
CA VAL A 105 -9.02 -5.86 -9.24
C VAL A 105 -9.44 -5.05 -8.03
N LEU A 106 -8.60 -4.98 -7.00
CA LEU A 106 -8.86 -4.16 -5.82
C LEU A 106 -8.93 -2.68 -6.16
N ARG A 107 -8.05 -2.17 -7.03
CA ARG A 107 -8.07 -0.77 -7.48
C ARG A 107 -9.39 -0.42 -8.16
N ASN A 108 -9.86 -1.27 -9.07
CA ASN A 108 -11.15 -1.05 -9.76
C ASN A 108 -12.31 -1.06 -8.75
N ALA A 109 -12.31 -1.98 -7.80
CA ALA A 109 -13.33 -2.04 -6.76
C ALA A 109 -13.34 -0.77 -5.88
N CYS A 110 -12.17 -0.28 -5.50
CA CYS A 110 -12.03 0.97 -4.76
C CYS A 110 -12.56 2.17 -5.55
N GLN A 111 -12.25 2.25 -6.85
CA GLN A 111 -12.73 3.34 -7.71
C GLN A 111 -14.26 3.34 -7.81
N VAL A 112 -14.88 2.18 -7.97
CA VAL A 112 -16.36 2.04 -8.02
C VAL A 112 -16.99 2.48 -6.69
N ARG A 113 -16.34 2.18 -5.57
CA ARG A 113 -16.82 2.51 -4.22
C ARG A 113 -16.44 3.93 -3.76
N GLY A 114 -15.67 4.68 -4.55
CA GLY A 114 -15.21 6.00 -4.17
C GLY A 114 -14.17 5.99 -3.03
N VAL A 115 -13.45 4.87 -2.85
CA VAL A 115 -12.37 4.76 -1.87
C VAL A 115 -11.10 5.42 -2.41
N PRO A 116 -10.48 6.35 -1.67
CA PRO A 116 -9.21 6.94 -2.09
C PRO A 116 -8.14 5.88 -2.29
N LEU A 117 -7.35 6.03 -3.34
CA LEU A 117 -6.32 5.08 -3.75
C LEU A 117 -4.95 5.73 -3.83
N VAL A 118 -3.92 4.96 -3.53
CA VAL A 118 -2.53 5.30 -3.81
C VAL A 118 -1.78 4.06 -4.30
N TRP A 119 -0.90 4.27 -5.30
CA TRP A 119 0.01 3.23 -5.76
C TRP A 119 1.18 3.07 -4.78
N GLY A 120 1.75 1.87 -4.71
CA GLY A 120 2.90 1.63 -3.84
C GLY A 120 4.09 2.55 -4.11
N LEU A 121 4.44 2.75 -5.39
CA LEU A 121 5.53 3.65 -5.78
C LEU A 121 5.19 5.13 -5.57
N GLU A 122 3.90 5.49 -5.64
CA GLU A 122 3.41 6.84 -5.38
C GLU A 122 3.78 7.34 -3.98
N LEU A 123 3.76 6.44 -3.00
CA LEU A 123 4.17 6.77 -1.63
C LEU A 123 5.60 7.31 -1.58
N MET A 124 6.51 6.73 -2.38
CA MET A 124 7.88 7.25 -2.48
C MET A 124 7.95 8.59 -3.19
N VAL A 125 7.14 8.80 -4.23
CA VAL A 125 7.07 10.11 -4.91
C VAL A 125 6.64 11.18 -3.94
N GLU A 126 5.60 10.94 -3.14
CA GLU A 126 5.14 11.88 -2.12
C GLU A 126 6.21 12.20 -1.06
N LEU A 127 6.95 11.17 -0.61
CA LEU A 127 8.06 11.36 0.35
C LEU A 127 9.22 12.18 -0.26
N VAL A 128 9.53 11.97 -1.53
CA VAL A 128 10.56 12.76 -2.24
C VAL A 128 10.11 14.20 -2.42
N ASP A 129 8.86 14.41 -2.83
CA ASP A 129 8.28 15.76 -2.98
C ASP A 129 8.31 16.55 -1.66
N ARG A 130 8.12 15.87 -0.54
CA ARG A 130 8.21 16.46 0.81
C ARG A 130 9.65 16.56 1.35
N ARG A 131 10.64 16.14 0.57
CA ARG A 131 12.07 16.12 0.95
C ARG A 131 12.38 15.24 2.17
N VAL A 132 11.56 14.23 2.42
CA VAL A 132 11.77 13.24 3.48
C VAL A 132 12.65 12.09 3.00
N LEU A 133 12.42 11.63 1.77
CA LEU A 133 13.17 10.53 1.15
C LEU A 133 14.09 11.09 0.05
N PRO A 134 15.41 10.81 0.09
CA PRO A 134 16.30 11.19 -1.00
C PRO A 134 15.89 10.52 -2.32
N GLU A 135 15.87 11.27 -3.42
CA GLU A 135 15.54 10.77 -4.77
C GLU A 135 16.35 9.52 -5.13
N LYS A 136 17.66 9.54 -4.85
CA LYS A 136 18.55 8.40 -5.13
C LYS A 136 18.08 7.13 -4.42
N LYS A 137 17.64 7.24 -3.17
CA LYS A 137 17.14 6.09 -2.42
C LYS A 137 15.80 5.59 -2.97
N ALA A 138 14.88 6.49 -3.29
CA ALA A 138 13.61 6.13 -3.93
C ALA A 138 13.84 5.39 -5.25
N ARG A 139 14.74 5.90 -6.07
CA ARG A 139 15.15 5.30 -7.34
C ARG A 139 15.68 3.88 -7.16
N ASN A 140 16.58 3.67 -6.19
CA ASN A 140 17.17 2.36 -5.90
C ASN A 140 16.12 1.36 -5.41
N VAL A 141 15.23 1.77 -4.52
CA VAL A 141 14.13 0.93 -4.02
C VAL A 141 13.17 0.54 -5.15
N GLY A 142 12.77 1.49 -6.00
CA GLY A 142 11.90 1.23 -7.15
C GLY A 142 12.51 0.24 -8.15
N LYS A 143 13.79 0.39 -8.46
CA LYS A 143 14.52 -0.56 -9.32
C LYS A 143 14.58 -1.96 -8.72
N LYS A 144 14.82 -2.06 -7.42
CA LYS A 144 14.83 -3.34 -6.71
C LYS A 144 13.46 -4.00 -6.71
N MET A 145 12.38 -3.22 -6.51
CA MET A 145 11.01 -3.73 -6.62
C MET A 145 10.70 -4.30 -8.00
N HIS A 146 11.14 -3.62 -9.07
CA HIS A 146 11.01 -4.14 -10.42
C HIS A 146 11.75 -5.47 -10.61
N GLN A 147 12.96 -5.60 -10.09
CA GLN A 147 13.75 -6.85 -10.16
C GLN A 147 13.08 -8.00 -9.42
N VAL A 148 12.51 -7.72 -8.25
CA VAL A 148 11.87 -8.74 -7.39
C VAL A 148 10.47 -9.09 -7.87
N ASN A 149 9.72 -8.12 -8.38
CA ASN A 149 8.31 -8.28 -8.78
C ASN A 149 8.02 -7.63 -10.14
N PRO A 150 8.63 -8.13 -11.25
CA PRO A 150 8.49 -7.51 -12.57
C PRO A 150 7.09 -7.62 -13.16
N ARG A 151 6.23 -8.48 -12.61
CA ARG A 151 4.83 -8.61 -13.06
C ARG A 151 3.97 -7.45 -12.59
N SER A 152 4.17 -6.99 -11.37
CA SER A 152 3.41 -5.86 -10.80
C SER A 152 4.12 -4.53 -11.07
N ILE A 153 5.43 -4.49 -10.89
CA ILE A 153 6.26 -3.33 -11.21
C ILE A 153 6.92 -3.57 -12.56
N THR A 154 6.15 -3.37 -13.61
CA THR A 154 6.62 -3.56 -14.98
C THR A 154 7.66 -2.52 -15.36
N GLU A 155 8.38 -2.73 -16.47
CA GLU A 155 9.33 -1.75 -16.99
C GLU A 155 8.69 -0.39 -17.27
N GLN A 156 7.46 -0.38 -17.79
CA GLN A 156 6.70 0.85 -18.02
C GLN A 156 6.36 1.56 -16.71
N VAL A 157 5.90 0.83 -15.71
CA VAL A 157 5.59 1.37 -14.38
C VAL A 157 6.85 1.96 -13.74
N LEU A 158 7.98 1.26 -13.83
CA LEU A 158 9.27 1.77 -13.33
C LEU A 158 9.69 3.05 -14.06
N THR A 159 9.60 3.08 -15.40
CA THR A 159 9.96 4.23 -16.21
C THR A 159 9.12 5.46 -15.82
N ASP A 160 7.81 5.29 -15.69
CA ASP A 160 6.90 6.37 -15.31
C ASP A 160 7.21 6.88 -13.90
N PHE A 161 7.49 5.97 -12.97
CA PHE A 161 7.90 6.32 -11.61
C PHE A 161 9.19 7.14 -11.58
N LEU A 162 10.24 6.66 -12.28
CA LEU A 162 11.54 7.35 -12.35
C LEU A 162 11.40 8.75 -12.96
N ALA A 163 10.55 8.91 -13.98
CA ALA A 163 10.28 10.22 -14.59
C ALA A 163 9.63 11.19 -13.59
N ARG A 164 8.81 10.71 -12.69
CA ARG A 164 8.13 11.52 -11.66
C ARG A 164 9.07 11.98 -10.55
N LEU A 165 10.20 11.29 -10.35
CA LEU A 165 11.22 11.68 -9.37
C LEU A 165 12.09 12.85 -9.84
N ILE A 166 12.13 13.13 -11.13
CA ILE A 166 13.02 14.15 -11.76
C ILE A 166 12.28 15.49 -11.93
N ARG A 167 11.54 15.94 -11.00
CA ARG A 167 10.86 17.25 -11.08
C ARG A 167 11.70 18.38 -10.57
#